data_867489b0033696190f85b5c7413976ce
#
_entry.id   867489b0033696190f85b5c7413976ce
#
_cell.length_a   1.000
_cell.length_b   1.000
_cell.length_c   1.000
_cell.angle_alpha   90.00
_cell.angle_beta   90.00
_cell.angle_gamma   90.00
#
_symmetry.space_group_name_H-M   'P 1'
#
loop_
_entity.id
_entity.type
_entity.pdbx_description
1 polymer ?
#
loop_
_entity_poly.entity_id
_entity_poly.type
_entity_poly.pdbx_seq_one_letter_code
_entity_poly.pdbx_strand_id
1 'polypeptide(L)'
;MDKEAEPILQAMAKKKETKYCGKRVICGTLFGEKVAVVICGVGKVNAACGAQIAIDKLKATLILNLGVAGGLNAGVKVGEIYEISHAVQYDFDLTQLNGTEIGTLDECKTNYLPLTVCGKYPLKKLATGDRFNDSPADYALLTNILKADIRDMEGGAIAQVCMHAGVPCFEFKIISDLAGSGSTTEQYFSNLGLCFETLKRELKTIVAAGTVKD
;
A
#
# COMPACT_ATOMS: atom_id res chain seq x y z
N MET A 1 -2.83 4.39 8.39
CA MET A 1 -3.33 5.38 9.41
C MET A 1 -3.71 4.65 10.69
N ASP A 2 -3.96 5.37 11.83
CA ASP A 2 -4.34 4.72 13.11
C ASP A 2 -5.58 3.83 12.97
N LYS A 3 -6.63 4.32 12.29
CA LYS A 3 -7.87 3.56 12.08
C LYS A 3 -7.68 2.28 11.28
N GLU A 4 -6.83 2.29 10.27
CA GLU A 4 -6.53 1.10 9.46
C GLU A 4 -5.70 0.07 10.24
N ALA A 5 -4.84 0.53 11.15
CA ALA A 5 -4.05 -0.35 11.99
C ALA A 5 -4.88 -1.02 13.11
N GLU A 6 -6.02 -0.46 13.48
CA GLU A 6 -6.80 -0.93 14.62
C GLU A 6 -7.22 -2.41 14.54
N PRO A 7 -7.73 -2.95 13.42
CA PRO A 7 -8.03 -4.38 13.29
C PRO A 7 -6.82 -5.27 13.54
N ILE A 8 -5.63 -4.84 13.07
CA ILE A 8 -4.38 -5.55 13.27
C ILE A 8 -3.97 -5.50 14.73
N LEU A 9 -4.02 -4.31 15.34
CA LEU A 9 -3.64 -4.11 16.73
C LEU A 9 -4.57 -4.86 17.71
N GLN A 10 -5.85 -4.99 17.39
CA GLN A 10 -6.80 -5.78 18.18
C GLN A 10 -6.47 -7.28 18.16
N ALA A 11 -5.98 -7.80 17.04
CA ALA A 11 -5.59 -9.20 16.89
C ALA A 11 -4.21 -9.52 17.48
N MET A 12 -3.36 -8.51 17.75
CA MET A 12 -2.01 -8.69 18.29
C MET A 12 -2.02 -9.01 19.79
N ALA A 13 -1.09 -9.88 20.19
CA ALA A 13 -0.77 -10.16 21.59
C ALA A 13 0.64 -9.66 21.98
N LYS A 14 0.91 -9.57 23.29
CA LYS A 14 2.22 -9.17 23.85
C LYS A 14 2.74 -7.82 23.29
N LYS A 15 1.85 -6.86 23.14
CA LYS A 15 2.14 -5.56 22.54
C LYS A 15 3.06 -4.70 23.38
N LYS A 16 4.08 -4.13 22.74
CA LYS A 16 4.95 -3.08 23.30
C LYS A 16 5.02 -1.93 22.31
N GLU A 17 4.60 -0.75 22.73
CA GLU A 17 4.64 0.46 21.89
C GLU A 17 5.92 1.26 22.13
N THR A 18 6.46 1.83 21.06
CA THR A 18 7.59 2.78 21.06
C THR A 18 7.38 3.79 19.93
N LYS A 19 8.30 4.76 19.82
CA LYS A 19 8.30 5.77 18.75
C LYS A 19 9.70 5.87 18.13
N TYR A 20 9.72 5.98 16.77
CA TYR A 20 10.92 6.31 16.01
C TYR A 20 10.58 7.40 14.99
N CYS A 21 11.36 8.48 14.95
CA CYS A 21 11.13 9.62 14.05
C CYS A 21 9.66 10.11 14.08
N GLY A 22 9.05 10.17 15.27
CA GLY A 22 7.64 10.55 15.43
C GLY A 22 6.61 9.48 15.05
N LYS A 23 6.99 8.36 14.43
CA LYS A 23 6.08 7.28 14.06
C LYS A 23 5.84 6.35 15.25
N ARG A 24 4.58 5.93 15.43
CA ARG A 24 4.20 4.91 16.41
C ARG A 24 4.59 3.53 15.86
N VAL A 25 5.23 2.74 16.72
CA VAL A 25 5.66 1.37 16.40
C VAL A 25 5.18 0.44 17.51
N ILE A 26 4.41 -0.56 17.14
CA ILE A 26 3.87 -1.55 18.05
C ILE A 26 4.44 -2.92 17.69
N CYS A 27 5.36 -3.42 18.50
CA CYS A 27 5.91 -4.77 18.39
C CYS A 27 5.06 -5.76 19.19
N GLY A 28 4.88 -6.99 18.69
CA GLY A 28 4.11 -8.01 19.37
C GLY A 28 4.08 -9.31 18.60
N THR A 29 3.07 -10.12 18.87
CA THR A 29 2.83 -11.36 18.13
C THR A 29 1.44 -11.31 17.47
N LEU A 30 1.35 -11.82 16.24
CA LEU A 30 0.12 -11.90 15.47
C LEU A 30 0.04 -13.30 14.85
N PHE A 31 -0.94 -14.09 15.25
CA PHE A 31 -1.12 -15.50 14.83
C PHE A 31 0.12 -16.39 15.04
N GLY A 32 0.93 -16.09 16.06
CA GLY A 32 2.16 -16.82 16.37
C GLY A 32 3.44 -16.18 15.83
N GLU A 33 3.34 -15.32 14.84
CA GLU A 33 4.47 -14.64 14.22
C GLU A 33 4.89 -13.39 15.01
N LYS A 34 6.19 -13.10 15.05
CA LYS A 34 6.71 -11.84 15.58
C LYS A 34 6.51 -10.74 14.55
N VAL A 35 5.76 -9.73 14.90
CA VAL A 35 5.44 -8.62 13.99
C VAL A 35 5.70 -7.27 14.64
N ALA A 36 5.96 -6.27 13.80
CA ALA A 36 5.95 -4.87 14.17
C ALA A 36 5.00 -4.10 13.25
N VAL A 37 4.04 -3.39 13.82
CA VAL A 37 3.15 -2.48 13.10
C VAL A 37 3.73 -1.09 13.18
N VAL A 38 4.06 -0.49 12.04
CA VAL A 38 4.52 0.90 11.93
C VAL A 38 3.36 1.74 11.38
N ILE A 39 2.87 2.68 12.17
CA ILE A 39 1.84 3.62 11.73
C ILE A 39 2.52 4.81 11.09
N CYS A 40 2.68 4.76 9.77
CA CYS A 40 3.48 5.73 9.05
C CYS A 40 2.80 7.10 8.89
N GLY A 41 1.48 7.14 8.72
CA GLY A 41 0.72 8.33 8.33
C GLY A 41 0.45 8.37 6.83
N VAL A 42 -0.12 9.47 6.33
CA VAL A 42 -0.50 9.62 4.93
C VAL A 42 0.64 10.21 4.12
N GLY A 43 0.77 9.73 2.87
CA GLY A 43 1.66 10.28 1.86
C GLY A 43 3.02 9.58 1.77
N LYS A 44 3.67 9.77 0.61
CA LYS A 44 4.88 9.06 0.20
C LYS A 44 6.06 9.22 1.16
N VAL A 45 6.32 10.42 1.63
CA VAL A 45 7.42 10.70 2.58
C VAL A 45 7.20 9.97 3.91
N ASN A 46 5.97 10.00 4.41
CA ASN A 46 5.59 9.30 5.63
C ASN A 46 5.71 7.79 5.49
N ALA A 47 5.28 7.26 4.36
CA ALA A 47 5.33 5.83 4.02
C ALA A 47 6.78 5.34 3.90
N ALA A 48 7.63 6.07 3.16
CA ALA A 48 9.05 5.78 3.01
C ALA A 48 9.78 5.78 4.37
N CYS A 49 9.52 6.80 5.20
CA CYS A 49 10.06 6.87 6.57
C CYS A 49 9.64 5.64 7.40
N GLY A 50 8.38 5.23 7.32
CA GLY A 50 7.87 4.06 8.01
C GLY A 50 8.53 2.75 7.57
N ALA A 51 8.69 2.55 6.27
CA ALA A 51 9.37 1.39 5.70
C ALA A 51 10.85 1.33 6.11
N GLN A 52 11.55 2.47 6.05
CA GLN A 52 12.95 2.56 6.44
C GLN A 52 13.14 2.28 7.95
N ILE A 53 12.23 2.76 8.81
CA ILE A 53 12.24 2.42 10.24
C ILE A 53 12.07 0.90 10.44
N ALA A 54 11.14 0.28 9.73
CA ALA A 54 10.92 -1.16 9.83
C ALA A 54 12.18 -1.95 9.46
N ILE A 55 12.85 -1.56 8.38
CA ILE A 55 14.06 -2.24 7.89
C ILE A 55 15.26 -1.97 8.81
N ASP A 56 15.56 -0.71 9.11
CA ASP A 56 16.81 -0.36 9.81
C ASP A 56 16.73 -0.55 11.32
N LYS A 57 15.62 -0.16 11.95
CA LYS A 57 15.49 -0.18 13.41
C LYS A 57 14.91 -1.48 13.93
N LEU A 58 13.96 -2.07 13.18
CA LEU A 58 13.27 -3.27 13.61
C LEU A 58 13.82 -4.53 12.94
N LYS A 59 14.74 -4.38 11.98
CA LYS A 59 15.37 -5.47 11.24
C LYS A 59 14.33 -6.35 10.54
N ALA A 60 13.31 -5.72 9.97
CA ALA A 60 12.30 -6.43 9.20
C ALA A 60 12.95 -7.09 7.99
N THR A 61 12.69 -8.37 7.81
CA THR A 61 13.13 -9.17 6.67
C THR A 61 12.06 -9.24 5.58
N LEU A 62 10.91 -8.66 5.83
CA LEU A 62 9.73 -8.64 4.98
C LEU A 62 8.84 -7.46 5.36
N ILE A 63 8.25 -6.80 4.37
CA ILE A 63 7.23 -5.77 4.58
C ILE A 63 5.88 -6.28 4.07
N LEU A 64 4.84 -6.12 4.90
CA LEU A 64 3.44 -6.24 4.51
C LEU A 64 2.81 -4.84 4.53
N ASN A 65 2.49 -4.29 3.38
CA ASN A 65 1.74 -3.04 3.27
C ASN A 65 0.25 -3.34 3.16
N LEU A 66 -0.51 -2.90 4.16
CA LEU A 66 -1.95 -3.13 4.28
C LEU A 66 -2.68 -1.80 4.41
N GLY A 67 -3.73 -1.62 3.65
CA GLY A 67 -4.53 -0.39 3.73
C GLY A 67 -5.71 -0.37 2.77
N VAL A 68 -6.46 0.72 2.80
CA VAL A 68 -7.52 0.98 1.85
C VAL A 68 -6.99 1.73 0.63
N ALA A 69 -7.69 1.64 -0.50
CA ALA A 69 -7.30 2.28 -1.75
C ALA A 69 -8.52 2.56 -2.64
N GLY A 70 -8.37 3.49 -3.58
CA GLY A 70 -9.40 3.81 -4.56
C GLY A 70 -9.29 2.93 -5.80
N GLY A 71 -10.41 2.41 -6.29
CA GLY A 71 -10.50 1.68 -7.55
C GLY A 71 -10.59 2.61 -8.75
N LEU A 72 -10.02 2.21 -9.88
CA LEU A 72 -9.94 3.00 -11.11
C LEU A 72 -10.73 2.41 -12.28
N ASN A 73 -11.16 1.16 -12.20
CA ASN A 73 -11.87 0.48 -13.30
C ASN A 73 -12.87 -0.57 -12.78
N ALA A 74 -13.70 -1.09 -13.68
CA ALA A 74 -14.73 -2.09 -13.37
C ALA A 74 -14.17 -3.47 -12.94
N GLY A 75 -12.86 -3.67 -13.00
CA GLY A 75 -12.21 -4.90 -12.57
C GLY A 75 -11.91 -4.95 -11.07
N VAL A 76 -12.32 -3.91 -10.32
CA VAL A 76 -12.20 -3.85 -8.86
C VAL A 76 -13.54 -3.46 -8.24
N LYS A 77 -13.81 -3.92 -7.01
CA LYS A 77 -15.08 -3.69 -6.31
C LYS A 77 -14.84 -3.22 -4.89
N VAL A 78 -15.69 -2.30 -4.44
CA VAL A 78 -15.68 -1.81 -3.05
C VAL A 78 -15.81 -2.97 -2.07
N GLY A 79 -15.01 -2.95 -1.00
CA GLY A 79 -14.97 -3.97 0.04
C GLY A 79 -14.18 -5.23 -0.32
N GLU A 80 -13.76 -5.41 -1.58
CA GLU A 80 -12.92 -6.53 -1.99
C GLU A 80 -11.42 -6.22 -1.78
N ILE A 81 -10.65 -7.28 -1.52
CA ILE A 81 -9.19 -7.21 -1.34
C ILE A 81 -8.47 -7.65 -2.61
N TYR A 82 -7.38 -6.96 -2.91
CA TYR A 82 -6.52 -7.23 -4.06
C TYR A 82 -5.06 -7.26 -3.63
N GLU A 83 -4.28 -8.11 -4.29
CA GLU A 83 -2.82 -8.17 -4.14
C GLU A 83 -2.17 -7.33 -5.24
N ILE A 84 -1.19 -6.52 -4.87
CA ILE A 84 -0.52 -5.62 -5.81
C ILE A 84 0.72 -6.31 -6.39
N SER A 85 0.72 -6.45 -7.71
CA SER A 85 1.86 -7.03 -8.43
C SER A 85 2.92 -6.01 -8.82
N HIS A 86 2.50 -4.77 -9.08
CA HIS A 86 3.38 -3.69 -9.50
C HIS A 86 2.85 -2.35 -8.98
N ALA A 87 3.76 -1.46 -8.59
CA ALA A 87 3.43 -0.10 -8.16
C ALA A 87 4.18 0.95 -8.97
N VAL A 88 3.53 2.08 -9.28
CA VAL A 88 4.11 3.25 -9.95
C VAL A 88 3.85 4.50 -9.13
N GLN A 89 4.80 5.45 -9.11
CA GLN A 89 4.58 6.78 -8.53
C GLN A 89 4.18 7.75 -9.65
N TYR A 90 2.89 7.99 -9.84
CA TYR A 90 2.35 8.72 -11.00
C TYR A 90 2.60 10.23 -10.98
N ASP A 91 3.00 10.78 -9.85
CA ASP A 91 3.36 12.19 -9.68
C ASP A 91 4.88 12.42 -9.68
N PHE A 92 5.66 11.39 -10.03
CA PHE A 92 7.07 11.50 -10.36
C PHE A 92 7.24 11.57 -11.88
N ASP A 93 7.64 12.72 -12.40
CA ASP A 93 7.70 12.99 -13.84
C ASP A 93 9.03 13.62 -14.25
N LEU A 94 9.83 12.87 -14.99
CA LEU A 94 11.07 13.31 -15.61
C LEU A 94 10.97 13.37 -17.14
N THR A 95 9.75 13.29 -17.69
CA THR A 95 9.51 13.27 -19.15
C THR A 95 10.20 14.43 -19.86
N GLN A 96 10.12 15.65 -19.31
CA GLN A 96 10.73 16.83 -19.89
C GLN A 96 12.26 16.82 -19.75
N LEU A 97 12.81 16.18 -18.71
CA LEU A 97 14.25 16.15 -18.43
C LEU A 97 14.97 15.13 -19.31
N ASN A 98 14.47 13.93 -19.41
CA ASN A 98 15.16 12.79 -20.03
C ASN A 98 14.30 11.92 -20.96
N GLY A 99 13.03 12.29 -21.19
CA GLY A 99 12.11 11.57 -22.09
C GLY A 99 11.59 10.22 -21.56
N THR A 100 11.82 9.90 -20.27
CA THR A 100 11.31 8.67 -19.68
C THR A 100 9.79 8.73 -19.48
N GLU A 101 9.15 7.57 -19.43
CA GLU A 101 7.71 7.48 -19.09
C GLU A 101 7.44 8.01 -17.67
N ILE A 102 6.27 8.63 -17.48
CA ILE A 102 5.83 9.10 -16.15
C ILE A 102 5.92 7.95 -15.13
N GLY A 103 6.48 8.24 -13.97
CA GLY A 103 6.68 7.27 -12.89
C GLY A 103 7.99 6.48 -12.98
N THR A 104 8.80 6.67 -14.04
CA THR A 104 10.11 6.03 -14.15
C THR A 104 11.08 6.69 -13.19
N LEU A 105 11.47 6.00 -12.13
CA LEU A 105 12.49 6.46 -11.19
C LEU A 105 13.86 6.47 -11.87
N ASP A 106 14.74 7.38 -11.46
CA ASP A 106 16.04 7.60 -12.12
C ASP A 106 16.90 6.32 -12.18
N GLU A 107 16.83 5.49 -11.16
CA GLU A 107 17.53 4.21 -11.06
C GLU A 107 16.85 3.04 -11.79
N CYS A 108 15.66 3.25 -12.38
CA CYS A 108 14.83 2.20 -12.97
C CYS A 108 14.75 2.31 -14.51
N LYS A 109 14.55 1.17 -15.17
CA LYS A 109 14.34 1.10 -16.63
C LYS A 109 12.86 1.20 -17.03
N THR A 110 11.97 0.96 -16.10
CA THR A 110 10.51 0.96 -16.30
C THR A 110 9.83 1.73 -15.20
N ASN A 111 8.65 2.25 -15.46
CA ASN A 111 7.90 3.06 -14.50
C ASN A 111 7.24 2.24 -13.39
N TYR A 112 6.96 0.96 -13.63
CA TYR A 112 6.37 0.07 -12.65
C TYR A 112 7.42 -0.74 -11.89
N LEU A 113 7.44 -0.61 -10.57
CA LEU A 113 8.23 -1.45 -9.67
C LEU A 113 7.51 -2.78 -9.41
N PRO A 114 8.15 -3.94 -9.64
CA PRO A 114 7.57 -5.23 -9.30
C PRO A 114 7.54 -5.42 -7.79
N LEU A 115 6.47 -6.06 -7.30
CA LEU A 115 6.30 -6.45 -5.91
C LEU A 115 6.31 -7.97 -5.77
N THR A 116 6.60 -8.44 -4.56
CA THR A 116 6.48 -9.87 -4.25
C THR A 116 5.00 -10.23 -4.16
N VAL A 117 4.61 -11.35 -4.75
CA VAL A 117 3.21 -11.80 -4.74
C VAL A 117 3.11 -13.23 -4.20
N CYS A 118 2.03 -13.51 -3.48
CA CYS A 118 1.71 -14.85 -2.99
C CYS A 118 0.64 -15.56 -3.82
N GLY A 119 -0.07 -14.82 -4.70
CA GLY A 119 -1.11 -15.34 -5.58
C GLY A 119 -2.39 -15.78 -4.86
N LYS A 120 -2.64 -15.28 -3.65
CA LYS A 120 -3.84 -15.60 -2.87
C LYS A 120 -5.05 -14.74 -3.24
N TYR A 121 -4.80 -13.57 -3.83
CA TYR A 121 -5.84 -12.63 -4.23
C TYR A 121 -5.65 -12.21 -5.69
N PRO A 122 -6.69 -11.68 -6.36
CA PRO A 122 -6.55 -11.18 -7.73
C PRO A 122 -5.48 -10.08 -7.80
N LEU A 123 -4.56 -10.22 -8.77
CA LEU A 123 -3.45 -9.30 -8.95
C LEU A 123 -3.90 -8.00 -9.62
N LYS A 124 -3.40 -6.87 -9.12
CA LYS A 124 -3.69 -5.53 -9.64
C LYS A 124 -2.43 -4.66 -9.70
N LYS A 125 -2.48 -3.62 -10.54
CA LYS A 125 -1.46 -2.57 -10.63
C LYS A 125 -1.88 -1.36 -9.81
N LEU A 126 -0.95 -0.85 -8.99
CA LEU A 126 -1.16 0.30 -8.10
C LEU A 126 -0.48 1.55 -8.67
N ALA A 127 -1.19 2.67 -8.64
CA ALA A 127 -0.61 4.00 -8.86
C ALA A 127 -0.64 4.80 -7.54
N THR A 128 0.53 5.26 -7.10
CA THR A 128 0.73 6.02 -5.87
C THR A 128 1.04 7.48 -6.17
N GLY A 129 0.41 8.41 -5.44
CA GLY A 129 0.76 9.83 -5.50
C GLY A 129 0.17 10.60 -4.33
N ASP A 130 0.77 11.74 -3.99
CA ASP A 130 0.36 12.57 -2.84
C ASP A 130 -0.89 13.41 -3.17
N ARG A 131 -1.93 12.76 -3.71
CA ARG A 131 -3.19 13.39 -4.11
C ARG A 131 -4.39 12.52 -3.76
N PHE A 132 -5.36 13.12 -3.07
CA PHE A 132 -6.69 12.57 -2.88
C PHE A 132 -7.69 13.52 -3.55
N ASN A 133 -8.19 13.15 -4.73
CA ASN A 133 -9.03 14.03 -5.55
C ASN A 133 -9.94 13.26 -6.52
N ASP A 134 -10.88 13.97 -7.12
CA ASP A 134 -11.75 13.52 -8.21
C ASP A 134 -11.37 14.21 -9.55
N SER A 135 -10.08 14.51 -9.77
CA SER A 135 -9.59 15.16 -10.99
C SER A 135 -9.77 14.28 -12.23
N PRO A 136 -10.50 14.73 -13.25
CA PRO A 136 -10.61 14.00 -14.52
C PRO A 136 -9.26 13.82 -15.22
N ALA A 137 -8.33 14.78 -15.06
CA ALA A 137 -7.00 14.69 -15.65
C ALA A 137 -6.17 13.58 -14.98
N ASP A 138 -6.18 13.51 -13.64
CA ASP A 138 -5.51 12.44 -12.91
C ASP A 138 -6.14 11.09 -13.26
N TYR A 139 -7.47 11.01 -13.30
CA TYR A 139 -8.17 9.78 -13.71
C TYR A 139 -7.76 9.30 -15.10
N ALA A 140 -7.70 10.21 -16.08
CA ALA A 140 -7.28 9.89 -17.45
C ALA A 140 -5.80 9.44 -17.50
N LEU A 141 -4.90 10.10 -16.75
CA LEU A 141 -3.51 9.68 -16.63
C LEU A 141 -3.40 8.26 -16.07
N LEU A 142 -4.09 7.99 -14.97
CA LEU A 142 -4.02 6.70 -14.28
C LEU A 142 -4.59 5.55 -15.11
N THR A 143 -5.74 5.78 -15.79
CA THR A 143 -6.45 4.74 -16.52
C THR A 143 -5.99 4.58 -17.98
N ASN A 144 -5.74 5.70 -18.69
CA ASN A 144 -5.45 5.66 -20.12
C ASN A 144 -3.96 5.58 -20.44
N ILE A 145 -3.10 6.16 -19.60
CA ILE A 145 -1.66 6.17 -19.82
C ILE A 145 -0.99 5.06 -19.01
N LEU A 146 -1.14 5.10 -17.69
CA LEU A 146 -0.47 4.15 -16.80
C LEU A 146 -1.16 2.78 -16.74
N LYS A 147 -2.44 2.68 -17.15
CA LYS A 147 -3.20 1.42 -17.06
C LYS A 147 -3.20 0.82 -15.65
N ALA A 148 -3.31 1.68 -14.64
CA ALA A 148 -3.45 1.28 -13.25
C ALA A 148 -4.88 0.81 -12.94
N ASP A 149 -5.01 -0.11 -12.00
CA ASP A 149 -6.30 -0.63 -11.53
C ASP A 149 -6.75 0.05 -10.24
N ILE A 150 -5.79 0.45 -9.41
CA ILE A 150 -5.98 0.93 -8.04
C ILE A 150 -5.07 2.13 -7.81
N ARG A 151 -5.50 3.06 -6.94
CA ARG A 151 -4.69 4.21 -6.53
C ARG A 151 -4.61 4.33 -5.02
N ASP A 152 -3.46 4.79 -4.51
CA ASP A 152 -3.23 5.14 -3.11
C ASP A 152 -2.26 6.32 -2.96
N MET A 153 -1.79 6.55 -1.73
CA MET A 153 -0.84 7.61 -1.42
C MET A 153 0.48 7.09 -0.79
N GLU A 154 0.69 5.78 -0.68
CA GLU A 154 1.80 5.20 0.10
C GLU A 154 2.57 4.08 -0.60
N GLY A 155 1.88 3.18 -1.28
CA GLY A 155 2.42 1.89 -1.72
C GLY A 155 3.67 1.99 -2.59
N GLY A 156 3.66 2.85 -3.61
CA GLY A 156 4.82 3.04 -4.49
C GLY A 156 6.07 3.51 -3.75
N ALA A 157 5.91 4.32 -2.70
CA ALA A 157 7.04 4.78 -1.89
C ALA A 157 7.59 3.66 -0.99
N ILE A 158 6.73 2.81 -0.44
CA ILE A 158 7.14 1.62 0.31
C ILE A 158 7.86 0.64 -0.61
N ALA A 159 7.31 0.39 -1.80
CA ALA A 159 7.92 -0.46 -2.82
C ALA A 159 9.33 0.00 -3.20
N GLN A 160 9.52 1.31 -3.40
CA GLN A 160 10.84 1.89 -3.72
C GLN A 160 11.84 1.67 -2.59
N VAL A 161 11.47 1.94 -1.34
CA VAL A 161 12.35 1.70 -0.17
C VAL A 161 12.72 0.21 -0.06
N CYS A 162 11.76 -0.68 -0.23
CA CYS A 162 11.99 -2.12 -0.18
C CYS A 162 12.90 -2.60 -1.32
N MET A 163 12.73 -2.07 -2.52
CA MET A 163 13.60 -2.33 -3.67
C MET A 163 15.05 -1.95 -3.36
N HIS A 164 15.29 -0.74 -2.87
CA HIS A 164 16.64 -0.30 -2.50
C HIS A 164 17.27 -1.15 -1.38
N ALA A 165 16.46 -1.58 -0.42
CA ALA A 165 16.93 -2.39 0.71
C ALA A 165 17.07 -3.88 0.38
N GLY A 166 16.58 -4.35 -0.78
CA GLY A 166 16.52 -5.77 -1.12
C GLY A 166 15.60 -6.57 -0.20
N VAL A 167 14.55 -5.93 0.34
CA VAL A 167 13.59 -6.55 1.27
C VAL A 167 12.30 -6.87 0.51
N PRO A 168 11.78 -8.12 0.57
CA PRO A 168 10.51 -8.47 -0.04
C PRO A 168 9.37 -7.59 0.48
N CYS A 169 8.52 -7.13 -0.44
CA CYS A 169 7.36 -6.30 -0.13
C CYS A 169 6.11 -6.93 -0.74
N PHE A 170 5.14 -7.26 0.11
CA PHE A 170 3.80 -7.65 -0.31
C PHE A 170 2.84 -6.51 0.00
N GLU A 171 1.97 -6.21 -0.94
CA GLU A 171 0.95 -5.19 -0.75
C GLU A 171 -0.45 -5.74 -1.01
N PHE A 172 -1.35 -5.48 -0.04
CA PHE A 172 -2.76 -5.86 -0.14
C PHE A 172 -3.61 -4.62 0.08
N LYS A 173 -4.50 -4.33 -0.87
CA LYS A 173 -5.38 -3.16 -0.83
C LYS A 173 -6.84 -3.57 -0.85
N ILE A 174 -7.63 -2.94 0.02
CA ILE A 174 -9.08 -3.11 0.07
C ILE A 174 -9.71 -1.86 -0.51
N ILE A 175 -10.64 -2.02 -1.44
CA ILE A 175 -11.20 -0.88 -2.16
C ILE A 175 -12.24 -0.17 -1.31
N SER A 176 -12.02 1.11 -1.06
CA SER A 176 -12.93 1.99 -0.32
C SER A 176 -13.85 2.80 -1.22
N ASP A 177 -13.38 3.15 -2.41
CA ASP A 177 -14.09 4.05 -3.34
C ASP A 177 -13.75 3.69 -4.80
N LEU A 178 -14.61 4.11 -5.71
CA LEU A 178 -14.41 3.97 -7.15
C LEU A 178 -14.40 5.34 -7.79
N ALA A 179 -13.27 5.70 -8.41
CA ALA A 179 -13.15 6.94 -9.16
C ALA A 179 -14.13 6.97 -10.34
N GLY A 180 -14.74 8.12 -10.57
CA GLY A 180 -15.76 8.29 -11.62
C GLY A 180 -17.17 7.80 -11.25
N SER A 181 -17.39 7.30 -10.03
CA SER A 181 -18.71 6.82 -9.55
C SER A 181 -19.32 7.74 -8.47
N GLY A 182 -19.12 9.03 -8.59
CA GLY A 182 -19.53 10.03 -7.60
C GLY A 182 -18.35 10.51 -6.74
N SER A 183 -18.65 11.16 -5.61
CA SER A 183 -17.62 11.66 -4.69
C SER A 183 -16.82 10.53 -4.07
N THR A 184 -15.52 10.46 -4.34
CA THR A 184 -14.64 9.47 -3.72
C THR A 184 -14.51 9.69 -2.23
N THR A 185 -14.60 10.94 -1.76
CA THR A 185 -14.58 11.30 -0.33
C THR A 185 -15.76 10.69 0.42
N GLU A 186 -16.98 10.81 -0.11
CA GLU A 186 -18.18 10.25 0.51
C GLU A 186 -18.13 8.72 0.53
N GLN A 187 -17.75 8.11 -0.59
CA GLN A 187 -17.59 6.66 -0.69
C GLN A 187 -16.54 6.15 0.32
N TYR A 188 -15.37 6.80 0.40
CA TYR A 188 -14.30 6.46 1.34
C TYR A 188 -14.84 6.38 2.77
N PHE A 189 -15.45 7.45 3.27
CA PHE A 189 -15.97 7.46 4.65
C PHE A 189 -17.09 6.46 4.88
N SER A 190 -17.98 6.27 3.92
CA SER A 190 -19.10 5.34 4.02
C SER A 190 -18.66 3.87 4.05
N ASN A 191 -17.56 3.54 3.35
CA ASN A 191 -17.13 2.15 3.17
C ASN A 191 -15.98 1.72 4.10
N LEU A 192 -15.39 2.62 4.92
CA LEU A 192 -14.31 2.26 5.84
C LEU A 192 -14.65 1.09 6.76
N GLY A 193 -15.87 1.06 7.29
CA GLY A 193 -16.31 -0.04 8.15
C GLY A 193 -16.27 -1.40 7.45
N LEU A 194 -16.77 -1.46 6.21
CA LEU A 194 -16.71 -2.65 5.37
C LEU A 194 -15.26 -3.07 5.08
N CYS A 195 -14.40 -2.11 4.77
CA CYS A 195 -12.99 -2.39 4.51
C CYS A 195 -12.28 -2.98 5.74
N PHE A 196 -12.56 -2.45 6.93
CA PHE A 196 -11.96 -2.96 8.16
C PHE A 196 -12.46 -4.36 8.53
N GLU A 197 -13.73 -4.68 8.29
CA GLU A 197 -14.24 -6.05 8.46
C GLU A 197 -13.61 -7.02 7.45
N THR A 198 -13.40 -6.60 6.22
CA THR A 198 -12.66 -7.39 5.22
C THR A 198 -11.22 -7.62 5.66
N LEU A 199 -10.50 -6.57 6.10
CA LEU A 199 -9.14 -6.70 6.62
C LEU A 199 -9.08 -7.68 7.79
N LYS A 200 -9.98 -7.56 8.74
CA LYS A 200 -10.05 -8.43 9.91
C LYS A 200 -10.27 -9.90 9.54
N ARG A 201 -11.18 -10.17 8.59
CA ARG A 201 -11.46 -11.51 8.07
C ARG A 201 -10.24 -12.12 7.37
N GLU A 202 -9.54 -11.34 6.55
CA GLU A 202 -8.43 -11.81 5.71
C GLU A 202 -7.07 -11.78 6.41
N LEU A 203 -6.95 -11.11 7.55
CA LEU A 203 -5.67 -10.80 8.21
C LEU A 203 -4.80 -12.05 8.46
N LYS A 204 -5.41 -13.17 8.86
CA LYS A 204 -4.66 -14.41 9.09
C LYS A 204 -4.07 -14.98 7.79
N THR A 205 -4.82 -14.95 6.70
CA THR A 205 -4.37 -15.38 5.37
C THR A 205 -3.23 -14.49 4.86
N ILE A 206 -3.36 -13.17 5.05
CA ILE A 206 -2.34 -12.20 4.64
C ILE A 206 -1.03 -12.41 5.41
N VAL A 207 -1.10 -12.57 6.73
CA VAL A 207 0.10 -12.82 7.55
C VAL A 207 0.76 -14.14 7.16
N ALA A 208 -0.02 -15.18 6.93
CA ALA A 208 0.51 -16.48 6.48
C ALA A 208 1.19 -16.38 5.11
N ALA A 209 0.72 -15.51 4.20
CA ALA A 209 1.35 -15.30 2.90
C ALA A 209 2.79 -14.77 3.01
N GLY A 210 3.06 -13.90 3.98
CA GLY A 210 4.42 -13.39 4.25
C GLY A 210 5.34 -14.38 4.98
N THR A 211 4.83 -15.51 5.45
CA THR A 211 5.61 -16.49 6.24
C THR A 211 5.93 -17.78 5.47
N VAL A 212 5.50 -17.89 4.21
CA VAL A 212 5.90 -19.02 3.36
C VAL A 212 7.40 -18.91 3.12
N LYS A 213 8.15 -19.79 3.79
CA LYS A 213 9.58 -20.00 3.50
C LYS A 213 9.64 -20.87 2.26
N ASP A 214 10.33 -20.38 1.22
CA ASP A 214 10.79 -21.22 0.12
C ASP A 214 11.67 -22.37 0.62
#